data_05af988bdcf7e3afca4d412e3dc9c5bd
#
_entry.id   05af988bdcf7e3afca4d412e3dc9c5bd
#
_cell.length_a   1.000
_cell.length_b   1.000
_cell.length_c   1.000
_cell.angle_alpha   90.00
_cell.angle_beta   90.00
_cell.angle_gamma   90.00
#
_symmetry.space_group_name_H-M   'P 1'
#
loop_
_entity.id
_entity.type
_entity.pdbx_description
1 polymer ?
#
loop_
_entity_poly.entity_id
_entity_poly.type
_entity_poly.pdbx_seq_one_letter_code
_entity_poly.pdbx_strand_id
1 'polypeptide(L)'
;MANTTFTGPVISTNGFQGNTTGGIDARTGYVTLYSTTAAAIADIADAVNTSDKEVGTIVFDTTNSKLKIATGDAAADTWVDADGTNAVTPS
;
A
#
# COMPACT_ATOMS: atom_id res chain seq x y z
N MET A 1 -18.27 20.69 15.46
CA MET A 1 -18.83 19.39 15.01
C MET A 1 -18.45 18.30 15.98
N ALA A 2 -19.38 17.44 16.32
CA ALA A 2 -19.10 16.34 17.22
C ALA A 2 -18.34 15.23 16.49
N ASN A 3 -17.41 14.60 17.20
CA ASN A 3 -16.69 13.42 16.69
C ASN A 3 -17.54 12.17 16.92
N THR A 4 -17.47 11.25 15.98
CA THR A 4 -18.07 9.93 16.13
C THR A 4 -17.02 8.98 16.67
N THR A 5 -17.35 8.28 17.75
CA THR A 5 -16.44 7.33 18.38
C THR A 5 -16.93 5.91 18.15
N PHE A 6 -16.03 5.04 17.70
CA PHE A 6 -16.29 3.62 17.53
C PHE A 6 -15.46 2.85 18.57
N THR A 7 -16.09 1.89 19.25
CA THR A 7 -15.42 1.09 20.29
C THR A 7 -14.88 -0.23 19.79
N GLY A 8 -15.18 -0.61 18.57
CA GLY A 8 -14.67 -1.81 17.93
C GLY A 8 -14.10 -1.54 16.55
N PRO A 9 -13.66 -2.57 15.84
CA PRO A 9 -13.14 -2.39 14.49
C PRO A 9 -14.19 -1.79 13.56
N VAL A 10 -13.73 -0.92 12.66
CA VAL A 10 -14.56 -0.37 11.58
C VAL A 10 -14.18 -1.08 10.30
N ILE A 11 -15.15 -1.74 9.66
CA ILE A 11 -14.92 -2.50 8.44
C ILE A 11 -15.52 -1.72 7.28
N SER A 12 -14.69 -1.45 6.26
CA SER A 12 -15.14 -0.80 5.03
C SER A 12 -14.80 -1.69 3.85
N THR A 13 -15.78 -2.04 3.03
CA THR A 13 -15.55 -2.89 1.85
C THR A 13 -14.81 -2.15 0.73
N ASN A 14 -14.86 -0.83 0.72
CA ASN A 14 -14.23 -0.01 -0.32
C ASN A 14 -13.03 0.78 0.19
N GLY A 15 -12.54 0.47 1.39
CA GLY A 15 -11.41 1.19 1.99
C GLY A 15 -11.81 2.49 2.64
N PHE A 16 -10.82 3.26 3.01
CA PHE A 16 -11.00 4.54 3.69
C PHE A 16 -10.36 5.64 2.88
N GLN A 17 -11.02 6.79 2.83
CA GLN A 17 -10.49 7.98 2.18
C GLN A 17 -10.38 9.09 3.22
N GLY A 18 -9.19 9.68 3.35
CA GLY A 18 -9.00 10.87 4.17
C GLY A 18 -9.60 12.10 3.48
N ASN A 19 -9.72 13.19 4.21
CA ASN A 19 -10.16 14.43 3.59
C ASN A 19 -9.03 15.02 2.72
N THR A 20 -9.32 16.10 2.00
CA THR A 20 -8.39 16.67 1.04
C THR A 20 -7.11 17.23 1.65
N THR A 21 -7.09 17.49 2.95
CA THR A 21 -5.94 18.08 3.65
C THR A 21 -5.33 17.17 4.68
N GLY A 22 -5.96 16.04 4.97
CA GLY A 22 -5.48 15.10 5.97
C GLY A 22 -5.20 13.74 5.37
N GLY A 23 -4.48 12.93 6.09
CA GLY A 23 -4.26 11.55 5.76
C GLY A 23 -4.97 10.65 6.76
N ILE A 24 -4.44 9.47 6.93
CA ILE A 24 -4.88 8.54 7.96
C ILE A 24 -4.09 8.86 9.24
N ASP A 25 -4.81 9.08 10.34
CA ASP A 25 -4.22 9.43 11.62
C ASP A 25 -4.42 8.27 12.61
N ALA A 26 -3.33 7.58 12.95
CA ALA A 26 -3.34 6.47 13.88
C ALA A 26 -2.71 6.87 15.22
N ARG A 27 -3.33 7.81 15.93
CA ARG A 27 -2.75 8.48 17.10
C ARG A 27 -2.41 7.53 18.24
N THR A 28 -3.17 6.47 18.42
CA THR A 28 -2.99 5.56 19.56
C THR A 28 -2.65 4.13 19.14
N GLY A 29 -2.32 3.94 17.86
CA GLY A 29 -2.03 2.62 17.33
C GLY A 29 -0.99 2.68 16.22
N TYR A 30 -0.91 1.59 15.47
CA TYR A 30 0.02 1.47 14.35
C TYR A 30 -0.74 1.32 13.05
N VAL A 31 -0.14 1.82 11.96
CA VAL A 31 -0.63 1.52 10.61
C VAL A 31 0.14 0.31 10.11
N THR A 32 -0.58 -0.76 9.77
CA THR A 32 0.02 -1.96 9.19
C THR A 32 -0.24 -1.96 7.69
N LEU A 33 0.84 -2.05 6.92
CA LEU A 33 0.74 -2.07 5.48
C LEU A 33 0.46 -3.49 4.97
N TYR A 34 -0.11 -3.59 3.76
CA TYR A 34 -0.20 -4.85 3.07
C TYR A 34 1.21 -5.43 2.89
N SER A 35 1.40 -6.68 3.30
CA SER A 35 2.69 -7.35 3.24
C SER A 35 2.66 -8.44 2.18
N THR A 36 3.72 -8.51 1.39
CA THR A 36 3.85 -9.52 0.34
C THR A 36 5.31 -9.88 0.14
N THR A 37 5.59 -10.85 -0.73
CA THR A 37 6.97 -11.30 -0.98
C THR A 37 7.56 -10.57 -2.18
N ALA A 38 8.90 -10.57 -2.28
CA ALA A 38 9.59 -10.04 -3.46
C ALA A 38 9.16 -10.77 -4.73
N ALA A 39 8.91 -12.08 -4.66
CA ALA A 39 8.46 -12.86 -5.81
C ALA A 39 7.08 -12.41 -6.28
N ALA A 40 6.16 -12.14 -5.36
CA ALA A 40 4.83 -11.64 -5.71
C ALA A 40 4.90 -10.25 -6.35
N ILE A 41 5.73 -9.36 -5.81
CA ILE A 41 5.91 -8.01 -6.37
C ILE A 41 6.44 -8.09 -7.81
N ALA A 42 7.31 -9.05 -8.10
CA ALA A 42 7.88 -9.25 -9.43
C ALA A 42 6.95 -9.99 -10.41
N ASP A 43 5.86 -10.55 -9.93
CA ASP A 43 4.92 -11.33 -10.74
C ASP A 43 3.78 -10.44 -11.23
N ILE A 44 3.76 -10.16 -12.52
CA ILE A 44 2.75 -9.29 -13.14
C ILE A 44 1.32 -9.80 -12.95
N ALA A 45 1.14 -11.12 -12.76
CA ALA A 45 -0.18 -11.71 -12.56
C ALA A 45 -0.62 -11.75 -11.10
N ASP A 46 0.27 -11.42 -10.16
CA ASP A 46 -0.08 -11.42 -8.74
C ASP A 46 -1.06 -10.28 -8.41
N ALA A 47 -1.91 -10.53 -7.42
CA ALA A 47 -2.92 -9.55 -7.00
C ALA A 47 -2.31 -8.20 -6.59
N VAL A 48 -1.09 -8.19 -6.05
CA VAL A 48 -0.43 -6.93 -5.68
C VAL A 48 -0.24 -6.01 -6.89
N ASN A 49 -0.13 -6.57 -8.09
CA ASN A 49 0.03 -5.82 -9.33
C ASN A 49 -1.28 -5.63 -10.09
N THR A 50 -2.27 -6.51 -9.89
CA THR A 50 -3.50 -6.50 -10.68
C THR A 50 -4.70 -5.90 -9.96
N SER A 51 -4.65 -5.76 -8.63
CA SER A 51 -5.77 -5.28 -7.82
C SER A 51 -5.39 -4.03 -7.05
N ASP A 52 -6.06 -2.93 -7.37
CA ASP A 52 -5.99 -1.68 -6.59
C ASP A 52 -4.60 -1.03 -6.54
N LYS A 53 -3.72 -1.37 -7.49
CA LYS A 53 -2.41 -0.72 -7.58
C LYS A 53 -2.56 0.68 -8.16
N GLU A 54 -2.06 1.66 -7.43
CA GLU A 54 -2.06 3.06 -7.84
C GLU A 54 -0.66 3.63 -7.73
N VAL A 55 -0.42 4.76 -8.35
CA VAL A 55 0.83 5.50 -8.13
C VAL A 55 0.94 5.87 -6.65
N GLY A 56 2.06 5.53 -6.03
CA GLY A 56 2.26 5.81 -4.61
C GLY A 56 1.72 4.74 -3.66
N THR A 57 1.16 3.64 -4.16
CA THR A 57 0.80 2.50 -3.31
C THR A 57 2.05 1.99 -2.60
N ILE A 58 1.96 1.80 -1.29
CA ILE A 58 3.08 1.34 -0.46
C ILE A 58 2.75 -0.04 0.09
N VAL A 59 3.66 -0.99 -0.10
CA VAL A 59 3.55 -2.33 0.48
C VAL A 59 4.84 -2.67 1.23
N PHE A 60 4.76 -3.66 2.11
CA PHE A 60 5.96 -4.17 2.80
C PHE A 60 6.42 -5.45 2.12
N ASP A 61 7.66 -5.46 1.65
CA ASP A 61 8.33 -6.63 1.08
C ASP A 61 8.92 -7.46 2.23
N THR A 62 8.31 -8.59 2.52
CA THR A 62 8.73 -9.46 3.63
C THR A 62 10.02 -10.21 3.33
N THR A 63 10.35 -10.43 2.06
CA THR A 63 11.59 -11.12 1.66
C THR A 63 12.82 -10.29 2.04
N ASN A 64 12.77 -9.00 1.77
CA ASN A 64 13.91 -8.10 1.98
C ASN A 64 13.70 -7.14 3.16
N SER A 65 12.55 -7.20 3.82
CA SER A 65 12.17 -6.31 4.93
C SER A 65 12.26 -4.84 4.55
N LYS A 66 11.63 -4.49 3.43
CA LYS A 66 11.67 -3.14 2.86
C LYS A 66 10.29 -2.65 2.48
N LEU A 67 10.14 -1.34 2.45
CA LEU A 67 8.97 -0.73 1.80
C LEU A 67 9.20 -0.69 0.30
N LYS A 68 8.13 -0.97 -0.46
CA LYS A 68 8.11 -0.80 -1.91
C LYS A 68 6.97 0.15 -2.29
N ILE A 69 7.25 1.05 -3.20
CA ILE A 69 6.33 2.08 -3.64
C ILE A 69 6.08 1.91 -5.14
N ALA A 70 4.81 1.85 -5.53
CA ALA A 70 4.44 1.75 -6.94
C ALA A 70 4.65 3.09 -7.64
N THR A 71 5.28 3.06 -8.82
CA THR A 71 5.50 4.26 -9.62
C THR A 71 4.37 4.54 -10.60
N GLY A 72 3.46 3.60 -10.76
CA GLY A 72 2.30 3.74 -11.64
C GLY A 72 1.23 2.72 -11.30
N ASP A 73 0.10 2.80 -11.99
CA ASP A 73 -1.08 1.98 -11.71
C ASP A 73 -1.22 0.74 -12.60
N ALA A 74 -0.45 0.64 -13.66
CA ALA A 74 -0.49 -0.55 -14.51
C ALA A 74 0.22 -1.73 -13.86
N ALA A 75 -0.23 -2.94 -14.16
CA ALA A 75 0.37 -4.15 -13.58
C ALA A 75 1.88 -4.24 -13.84
N ALA A 76 2.33 -3.78 -15.00
CA ALA A 76 3.75 -3.81 -15.38
C ALA A 76 4.55 -2.61 -14.87
N ASP A 77 3.92 -1.65 -14.21
CA ASP A 77 4.65 -0.49 -13.70
C ASP A 77 5.54 -0.87 -12.53
N THR A 78 6.70 -0.22 -12.45
CA THR A 78 7.75 -0.60 -11.51
C THR A 78 7.39 -0.28 -10.07
N TRP A 79 8.02 -1.02 -9.17
CA TRP A 79 8.07 -0.73 -7.74
C TRP A 79 9.49 -0.31 -7.38
N VAL A 80 9.63 0.69 -6.54
CA VAL A 80 10.94 1.18 -6.09
C VAL A 80 11.01 1.14 -4.57
N ASP A 81 12.24 1.16 -4.03
CA ASP A 81 12.44 1.35 -2.60
C ASP A 81 12.02 2.77 -2.17
N ALA A 82 11.92 3.01 -0.87
CA ALA A 82 11.50 4.31 -0.34
C ALA A 82 12.38 5.47 -0.81
N ASP A 83 13.64 5.20 -1.16
CA ASP A 83 14.57 6.22 -1.68
C ASP A 83 14.56 6.33 -3.21
N GLY A 84 13.66 5.61 -3.88
CA GLY A 84 13.53 5.65 -5.35
C GLY A 84 14.49 4.73 -6.10
N THR A 85 15.29 3.92 -5.39
CA THR A 85 16.23 2.98 -6.03
C THR A 85 15.67 1.57 -6.09
N ASN A 86 16.46 0.65 -6.67
CA ASN A 86 16.16 -0.78 -6.74
C ASN A 86 14.81 -1.08 -7.37
N ALA A 87 14.57 -0.51 -8.54
CA ALA A 87 13.33 -0.71 -9.28
C ALA A 87 13.12 -2.18 -9.63
N VAL A 88 11.91 -2.68 -9.40
CA VAL A 88 11.46 -4.02 -9.80
C VAL A 88 10.35 -3.85 -10.81
N THR A 89 10.55 -4.37 -12.01
CA THR A 89 9.52 -4.33 -13.05
C THR A 89 8.81 -5.68 -13.09
N PRO A 90 7.50 -5.73 -12.76
CA PRO A 90 6.76 -6.98 -12.83
C PRO A 90 6.76 -7.57 -14.24
N SER A 91 6.86 -8.86 -14.32
CA SER A 91 6.89 -9.57 -15.61
C SER A 91 6.14 -10.89 -15.56
#